data_7d14fdf69ab66387cbef17cab1135111
#
_entry.id   7d14fdf69ab66387cbef17cab1135111
#
_cell.length_a   1.000
_cell.length_b   1.000
_cell.length_c   1.000
_cell.angle_alpha   90.00
_cell.angle_beta   90.00
_cell.angle_gamma   90.00
#
_symmetry.space_group_name_H-M   'P 1'
#
loop_
_entity.id
_entity.type
_entity.pdbx_description
1 polymer ?
#
loop_
_entity_poly.entity_id
_entity_poly.type
_entity_poly.pdbx_seq_one_letter_code
_entity_poly.pdbx_strand_id
1 'polypeptide(L)'
;MHGDTRHRQISCTKAYSDLSSPRNIGPLSTGSFHRIGWLAAVLLAFTGPVFAHQGSRSYLSISIDSATITGQWDISLIDLDQVVGVDANHDGDITWVEIKAKQKEIETYARSRLEVKVDGTVRPWNVTELLVDNFPDGAYAVLRFAVDRPAPPTSLEVTYSAFFDIDALHRGLFRLRGVGREQTAVFSRDKPTFVLKSRTRWGQFLEFNREGIWHIWSGFDHILFLLALLLPAVLRREAGGWSVVDHFRPALINVLKIVTAFTLAHSITLTLATLGVVRLPSRLVESTIAASVVVAALNNMRPILAERGWIVAFCFGLVHGFGFANGLIDLGLARQTLAVALVGFNLGVEIGQLAIVTAFLPLSFGLRSSWVYQRLTFRFGSAIIALLAATWLVERIFDLKWWLNR
;
A
#
# COMPACT_ATOMS: atom_id res chain seq x y z
N MET A 1 -48.50 23.02 34.19
CA MET A 1 -47.80 23.20 35.47
C MET A 1 -46.32 23.28 35.08
N HIS A 2 -45.83 24.44 34.85
CA HIS A 2 -45.10 25.38 35.73
C HIS A 2 -43.92 24.67 36.37
N GLY A 3 -42.74 25.02 36.14
CA GLY A 3 -41.81 26.15 36.01
C GLY A 3 -40.46 25.57 36.42
N ASP A 4 -39.35 26.06 36.33
CA ASP A 4 -38.83 27.41 36.31
C ASP A 4 -37.34 27.36 35.99
N THR A 5 -36.92 28.33 35.24
CA THR A 5 -35.52 28.66 34.88
C THR A 5 -34.79 29.27 36.07
N ARG A 6 -33.50 29.00 36.28
CA ARG A 6 -32.57 29.97 36.89
C ARG A 6 -31.14 29.88 36.35
N HIS A 7 -30.77 30.95 35.68
CA HIS A 7 -29.42 31.45 35.47
C HIS A 7 -28.63 31.59 36.78
N ARG A 8 -27.35 31.24 36.77
CA ARG A 8 -26.35 31.87 37.65
C ARG A 8 -25.14 32.31 36.85
N GLN A 9 -25.05 33.61 36.62
CA GLN A 9 -23.84 34.38 36.42
C GLN A 9 -23.06 34.41 37.74
N ILE A 10 -21.76 34.16 37.68
CA ILE A 10 -20.82 34.56 38.73
C ILE A 10 -19.74 35.40 38.10
N SER A 11 -19.82 36.69 38.35
CA SER A 11 -18.79 37.70 38.23
C SER A 11 -17.82 37.56 39.41
N CYS A 12 -16.51 37.63 39.16
CA CYS A 12 -15.56 37.98 40.17
C CYS A 12 -14.41 38.81 39.57
N THR A 13 -14.47 40.06 39.93
CA THR A 13 -13.43 41.09 39.80
C THR A 13 -12.48 41.05 41.00
N LYS A 14 -11.23 41.45 40.75
CA LYS A 14 -10.21 42.00 41.67
C LYS A 14 -9.32 41.05 42.49
N ALA A 15 -8.05 41.09 42.17
CA ALA A 15 -7.04 41.57 43.13
C ALA A 15 -5.77 41.97 42.36
N TYR A 16 -5.50 43.25 42.37
CA TYR A 16 -4.27 43.94 41.98
C TYR A 16 -3.46 44.14 43.26
N SER A 17 -2.16 43.83 43.30
CA SER A 17 -1.11 44.68 43.86
C SER A 17 0.23 43.94 44.03
N ASP A 18 1.25 44.63 43.53
CA ASP A 18 2.64 44.66 43.95
C ASP A 18 3.60 43.48 43.74
N LEU A 19 4.53 43.72 42.80
CA LEU A 19 5.95 43.76 43.14
C LEU A 19 6.75 44.34 41.95
N SER A 20 7.19 45.57 42.14
CA SER A 20 8.13 46.33 41.35
C SER A 20 9.58 45.88 41.57
N SER A 21 10.29 45.55 40.50
CA SER A 21 11.71 45.91 40.38
C SER A 21 12.23 45.60 38.94
N PRO A 22 12.88 46.55 38.27
CA PRO A 22 13.35 46.39 36.89
C PRO A 22 14.71 45.75 36.83
N ARG A 23 14.86 44.61 36.16
CA ARG A 23 16.14 44.13 35.70
C ARG A 23 16.44 44.73 34.33
N ASN A 24 17.48 45.51 34.26
CA ASN A 24 18.10 46.07 33.09
C ASN A 24 18.51 44.95 32.11
N ILE A 25 17.87 44.90 30.96
CA ILE A 25 18.34 44.14 29.81
C ILE A 25 18.74 45.16 28.75
N GLY A 26 20.05 45.17 28.40
CA GLY A 26 20.63 46.07 27.43
C GLY A 26 20.01 45.96 26.04
N PRO A 27 20.18 46.95 25.16
CA PRO A 27 19.48 47.02 23.87
C PRO A 27 19.96 45.93 22.91
N LEU A 28 19.06 45.01 22.53
CA LEU A 28 19.25 44.12 21.41
C LEU A 28 19.25 44.93 20.10
N SER A 29 20.32 44.75 19.31
CA SER A 29 20.57 45.47 18.07
C SER A 29 19.40 45.30 17.07
N THR A 30 18.76 46.40 16.71
CA THR A 30 17.61 46.47 15.78
C THR A 30 17.95 46.14 14.32
N GLY A 31 19.21 45.76 14.03
CA GLY A 31 19.66 45.50 12.66
C GLY A 31 19.27 44.14 12.04
N SER A 32 18.95 43.13 12.85
CA SER A 32 18.68 41.78 12.34
C SER A 32 17.20 41.55 11.98
N PHE A 33 16.27 42.23 12.63
CA PHE A 33 14.83 42.06 12.37
C PHE A 33 14.38 42.67 11.03
N HIS A 34 15.02 43.74 10.54
CA HIS A 34 14.68 44.32 9.26
C HIS A 34 15.09 43.45 8.07
N ARG A 35 16.18 42.72 8.14
CA ARG A 35 16.63 41.79 7.07
C ARG A 35 15.75 40.58 6.93
N ILE A 36 15.21 40.02 8.02
CA ILE A 36 14.27 38.90 8.02
C ILE A 36 12.90 39.34 7.51
N GLY A 37 12.44 40.54 7.86
CA GLY A 37 11.20 41.11 7.36
C GLY A 37 11.20 41.35 5.84
N TRP A 38 12.29 41.81 5.26
CA TRP A 38 12.44 41.97 3.81
C TRP A 38 12.50 40.63 3.07
N LEU A 39 13.16 39.62 3.58
CA LEU A 39 13.16 38.28 3.00
C LEU A 39 11.77 37.62 3.04
N ALA A 40 11.05 37.79 4.13
CA ALA A 40 9.66 37.29 4.25
C ALA A 40 8.69 38.04 3.32
N ALA A 41 8.86 39.35 3.16
CA ALA A 41 8.06 40.18 2.22
C ALA A 41 8.33 39.82 0.77
N VAL A 42 9.60 39.54 0.40
CA VAL A 42 9.98 39.11 -0.96
C VAL A 42 9.46 37.71 -1.25
N LEU A 43 9.50 36.77 -0.29
CA LEU A 43 8.91 35.43 -0.43
C LEU A 43 7.38 35.46 -0.56
N LEU A 44 6.69 36.37 0.16
CA LEU A 44 5.26 36.57 0.04
C LEU A 44 4.85 37.30 -1.27
N ALA A 45 5.69 38.09 -1.85
CA ALA A 45 5.42 38.77 -3.14
C ALA A 45 5.48 37.79 -4.34
N PHE A 46 6.07 36.61 -4.19
CA PHE A 46 6.11 35.56 -5.23
C PHE A 46 4.99 34.52 -5.06
N THR A 47 4.11 34.63 -4.07
CA THR A 47 2.88 33.84 -4.02
C THR A 47 1.78 34.49 -4.85
N GLY A 48 2.03 34.66 -6.15
CA GLY A 48 0.93 34.87 -7.11
C GLY A 48 0.02 33.60 -7.03
N PRO A 49 -1.30 33.74 -7.28
CA PRO A 49 -2.16 32.58 -7.36
C PRO A 49 -1.64 31.70 -8.50
N VAL A 50 -0.94 30.63 -8.14
CA VAL A 50 -0.66 29.53 -9.06
C VAL A 50 -2.02 28.87 -9.26
N PHE A 51 -2.74 29.29 -10.29
CA PHE A 51 -3.83 28.49 -10.85
C PHE A 51 -3.17 27.21 -11.35
N ALA A 52 -3.10 26.20 -10.49
CA ALA A 52 -2.81 24.86 -10.93
C ALA A 52 -3.94 24.50 -11.90
N HIS A 53 -3.66 24.44 -13.19
CA HIS A 53 -4.54 23.82 -14.17
C HIS A 53 -4.76 22.40 -13.66
N GLN A 54 -5.93 22.14 -13.11
CA GLN A 54 -6.34 20.77 -12.84
C GLN A 54 -6.46 20.12 -14.20
N GLY A 55 -5.55 19.18 -14.50
CA GLY A 55 -5.61 18.42 -15.74
C GLY A 55 -6.98 17.79 -15.89
N SER A 56 -7.54 17.88 -17.08
CA SER A 56 -8.82 17.31 -17.48
C SER A 56 -8.89 15.81 -17.11
N ARG A 57 -10.06 15.33 -16.66
CA ARG A 57 -10.27 13.95 -16.21
C ARG A 57 -11.56 13.39 -16.78
N SER A 58 -11.53 12.09 -17.05
CA SER A 58 -12.75 11.29 -17.31
C SER A 58 -12.69 10.00 -16.52
N TYR A 59 -13.87 9.41 -16.28
CA TYR A 59 -13.98 8.18 -15.51
C TYR A 59 -14.62 7.11 -16.38
N LEU A 60 -13.89 6.02 -16.62
CA LEU A 60 -14.36 4.87 -17.38
C LEU A 60 -14.47 3.66 -16.47
N SER A 61 -15.66 3.13 -16.30
CA SER A 61 -15.89 1.88 -15.59
C SER A 61 -16.43 0.81 -16.52
N ILE A 62 -15.88 -0.40 -16.47
CA ILE A 62 -16.38 -1.57 -17.21
C ILE A 62 -16.70 -2.66 -16.20
N SER A 63 -17.87 -3.27 -16.33
CA SER A 63 -18.31 -4.40 -15.53
C SER A 63 -18.47 -5.63 -16.41
N ILE A 64 -17.85 -6.75 -16.00
CA ILE A 64 -17.92 -8.04 -16.68
C ILE A 64 -18.77 -8.98 -15.83
N ASP A 65 -19.98 -9.25 -16.27
CA ASP A 65 -20.83 -10.28 -15.71
C ASP A 65 -20.72 -11.58 -16.49
N SER A 66 -21.35 -12.64 -16.00
CA SER A 66 -21.33 -13.96 -16.67
C SER A 66 -21.82 -13.94 -18.11
N ALA A 67 -22.75 -13.03 -18.45
CA ALA A 67 -23.37 -12.94 -19.75
C ALA A 67 -23.10 -11.65 -20.53
N THR A 68 -22.69 -10.56 -19.88
CA THR A 68 -22.61 -9.23 -20.50
C THR A 68 -21.34 -8.49 -20.10
N ILE A 69 -20.89 -7.60 -20.97
CA ILE A 69 -19.92 -6.55 -20.63
C ILE A 69 -20.65 -5.22 -20.77
N THR A 70 -20.76 -4.50 -19.67
CA THR A 70 -21.36 -3.17 -19.63
C THR A 70 -20.32 -2.14 -19.22
N GLY A 71 -20.49 -0.92 -19.66
CA GLY A 71 -19.60 0.17 -19.28
C GLY A 71 -20.34 1.46 -19.01
N GLN A 72 -19.69 2.33 -18.25
CA GLN A 72 -20.08 3.71 -18.02
C GLN A 72 -18.85 4.58 -18.22
N TRP A 73 -19.02 5.63 -19.02
CA TRP A 73 -17.97 6.60 -19.25
C TRP A 73 -18.48 7.99 -18.93
N ASP A 74 -17.92 8.59 -17.90
CA ASP A 74 -18.25 9.93 -17.43
C ASP A 74 -17.21 10.88 -18.03
N ILE A 75 -17.66 11.79 -18.89
CA ILE A 75 -16.84 12.71 -19.67
C ILE A 75 -17.22 14.14 -19.29
N SER A 76 -16.24 14.96 -18.91
CA SER A 76 -16.46 16.37 -18.58
C SER A 76 -17.14 17.10 -19.74
N LEU A 77 -18.21 17.85 -19.46
CA LEU A 77 -18.90 18.63 -20.47
C LEU A 77 -18.02 19.72 -21.07
N ILE A 78 -17.13 20.29 -20.27
CA ILE A 78 -16.15 21.30 -20.73
C ILE A 78 -15.20 20.69 -21.77
N ASP A 79 -14.74 19.45 -21.53
CA ASP A 79 -13.85 18.77 -22.48
C ASP A 79 -14.60 18.37 -23.76
N LEU A 80 -15.87 17.93 -23.63
CA LEU A 80 -16.72 17.63 -24.79
C LEU A 80 -17.00 18.87 -25.63
N ASP A 81 -17.22 19.99 -25.01
CA ASP A 81 -17.44 21.25 -25.75
C ASP A 81 -16.24 21.61 -26.63
N GLN A 82 -15.02 21.43 -26.13
CA GLN A 82 -13.81 21.71 -26.90
C GLN A 82 -13.68 20.85 -28.18
N VAL A 83 -14.24 19.65 -28.22
CA VAL A 83 -14.05 18.70 -29.33
C VAL A 83 -15.30 18.51 -30.19
N VAL A 84 -16.48 18.74 -29.63
CA VAL A 84 -17.78 18.53 -30.30
C VAL A 84 -18.53 19.84 -30.50
N GLY A 85 -18.23 20.88 -29.69
CA GLY A 85 -18.99 22.14 -29.70
C GLY A 85 -20.41 21.92 -29.17
N VAL A 86 -20.52 21.53 -27.90
CA VAL A 86 -21.80 21.22 -27.27
C VAL A 86 -22.57 22.48 -26.94
N ASP A 87 -21.87 23.55 -26.47
CA ASP A 87 -22.43 24.89 -26.26
C ASP A 87 -22.67 25.56 -27.62
N ALA A 88 -23.88 25.36 -28.17
CA ALA A 88 -24.23 25.80 -29.51
C ALA A 88 -24.48 27.31 -29.58
N ASN A 89 -24.88 27.94 -28.49
CA ASN A 89 -25.22 29.36 -28.41
C ASN A 89 -24.06 30.23 -27.87
N HIS A 90 -22.98 29.57 -27.36
CA HIS A 90 -21.77 30.21 -26.81
C HIS A 90 -22.08 31.09 -25.59
N ASP A 91 -23.08 30.75 -24.77
CA ASP A 91 -23.38 31.52 -23.57
C ASP A 91 -22.60 31.02 -22.31
N GLY A 92 -21.86 29.94 -22.45
CA GLY A 92 -21.04 29.33 -21.40
C GLY A 92 -21.80 28.33 -20.52
N ASP A 93 -23.08 28.17 -20.70
CA ASP A 93 -23.95 27.23 -19.96
C ASP A 93 -24.38 26.06 -20.85
N ILE A 94 -23.84 24.88 -20.64
CA ILE A 94 -24.19 23.70 -21.42
C ILE A 94 -25.51 23.09 -20.90
N THR A 95 -26.56 23.19 -21.67
CA THR A 95 -27.89 22.72 -21.32
C THR A 95 -28.15 21.27 -21.79
N TRP A 96 -29.14 20.60 -21.17
CA TRP A 96 -29.57 19.27 -21.61
C TRP A 96 -30.08 19.25 -23.05
N VAL A 97 -30.70 20.33 -23.53
CA VAL A 97 -31.20 20.43 -24.90
C VAL A 97 -30.05 20.38 -25.90
N GLU A 98 -28.97 21.11 -25.64
CA GLU A 98 -27.77 21.12 -26.47
C GLU A 98 -27.06 19.79 -26.47
N ILE A 99 -26.91 19.13 -25.29
CA ILE A 99 -26.34 17.80 -25.19
C ILE A 99 -27.15 16.80 -26.04
N LYS A 100 -28.47 16.85 -25.96
CA LYS A 100 -29.34 16.00 -26.76
C LYS A 100 -29.25 16.29 -28.26
N ALA A 101 -29.14 17.55 -28.64
CA ALA A 101 -28.98 17.94 -30.05
C ALA A 101 -27.64 17.41 -30.60
N LYS A 102 -26.61 17.31 -29.78
CA LYS A 102 -25.26 16.85 -30.13
C LYS A 102 -25.00 15.36 -29.77
N GLN A 103 -26.02 14.62 -29.40
CA GLN A 103 -25.86 13.22 -28.97
C GLN A 103 -25.10 12.36 -29.96
N LYS A 104 -25.40 12.46 -31.26
CA LYS A 104 -24.75 11.66 -32.31
C LYS A 104 -23.26 11.97 -32.46
N GLU A 105 -22.91 13.24 -32.38
CA GLU A 105 -21.54 13.71 -32.46
C GLU A 105 -20.75 13.26 -31.22
N ILE A 106 -21.34 13.34 -30.03
CA ILE A 106 -20.76 12.84 -28.78
C ILE A 106 -20.50 11.34 -28.87
N GLU A 107 -21.50 10.55 -29.30
CA GLU A 107 -21.35 9.10 -29.49
C GLU A 107 -20.29 8.74 -30.53
N THR A 108 -20.23 9.49 -31.64
CA THR A 108 -19.22 9.28 -32.68
C THR A 108 -17.83 9.56 -32.19
N TYR A 109 -17.64 10.68 -31.47
CA TYR A 109 -16.38 11.00 -30.83
C TYR A 109 -15.98 9.90 -29.84
N ALA A 110 -16.86 9.51 -28.93
CA ALA A 110 -16.60 8.49 -27.94
C ALA A 110 -16.17 7.15 -28.59
N ARG A 111 -16.88 6.71 -29.64
CA ARG A 111 -16.53 5.47 -30.38
C ARG A 111 -15.18 5.55 -31.08
N SER A 112 -14.77 6.74 -31.53
CA SER A 112 -13.45 6.94 -32.16
C SER A 112 -12.30 6.92 -31.16
N ARG A 113 -12.58 7.10 -29.86
CA ARG A 113 -11.58 7.27 -28.81
C ARG A 113 -11.49 6.11 -27.80
N LEU A 114 -12.48 5.20 -27.82
CA LEU A 114 -12.52 4.02 -26.96
C LEU A 114 -12.64 2.76 -27.79
N GLU A 115 -11.60 1.94 -27.80
CA GLU A 115 -11.61 0.61 -28.42
C GLU A 115 -11.64 -0.47 -27.35
N VAL A 116 -12.53 -1.44 -27.51
CA VAL A 116 -12.66 -2.60 -26.63
C VAL A 116 -12.39 -3.86 -27.44
N LYS A 117 -11.35 -4.61 -27.10
CA LYS A 117 -11.07 -5.93 -27.67
C LYS A 117 -11.39 -7.02 -26.67
N VAL A 118 -12.13 -8.00 -27.09
CA VAL A 118 -12.44 -9.20 -26.33
C VAL A 118 -11.85 -10.39 -27.05
N ASP A 119 -10.99 -11.15 -26.35
CA ASP A 119 -10.28 -12.32 -26.89
C ASP A 119 -9.52 -12.02 -28.19
N GLY A 120 -8.84 -10.85 -28.20
CA GLY A 120 -8.04 -10.38 -29.33
C GLY A 120 -8.84 -9.79 -30.50
N THR A 121 -10.17 -9.78 -30.43
CA THR A 121 -11.04 -9.24 -31.48
C THR A 121 -11.68 -7.92 -31.03
N VAL A 122 -11.59 -6.87 -31.86
CA VAL A 122 -12.30 -5.62 -31.62
C VAL A 122 -13.81 -5.89 -31.62
N ARG A 123 -14.47 -5.49 -30.54
CA ARG A 123 -15.91 -5.61 -30.39
C ARG A 123 -16.59 -4.26 -30.46
N PRO A 124 -17.65 -4.14 -31.28
CA PRO A 124 -18.45 -2.93 -31.26
C PRO A 124 -19.17 -2.81 -29.92
N TRP A 125 -19.34 -1.59 -29.49
CA TRP A 125 -20.12 -1.27 -28.31
C TRP A 125 -21.14 -0.20 -28.65
N ASN A 126 -22.29 -0.28 -28.01
CA ASN A 126 -23.43 0.57 -28.29
C ASN A 126 -23.82 1.36 -27.05
N VAL A 127 -24.01 2.67 -27.22
CA VAL A 127 -24.54 3.52 -26.15
C VAL A 127 -25.99 3.10 -25.91
N THR A 128 -26.28 2.75 -24.67
CA THR A 128 -27.60 2.37 -24.20
C THR A 128 -28.35 3.54 -23.58
N GLU A 129 -27.58 4.47 -22.97
CA GLU A 129 -28.16 5.61 -22.29
C GLU A 129 -27.15 6.78 -22.25
N LEU A 130 -27.65 7.99 -22.43
CA LEU A 130 -26.90 9.24 -22.24
C LEU A 130 -27.61 10.05 -21.14
N LEU A 131 -26.86 10.35 -20.08
CA LEU A 131 -27.31 11.11 -18.90
C LEU A 131 -26.35 12.26 -18.61
N VAL A 132 -26.70 13.08 -17.64
CA VAL A 132 -25.80 14.09 -17.06
C VAL A 132 -25.74 13.89 -15.55
N ASP A 133 -24.55 13.97 -14.98
CA ASP A 133 -24.33 13.94 -13.55
C ASP A 133 -23.38 15.06 -13.13
N ASN A 134 -23.51 15.52 -11.88
CA ASN A 134 -22.71 16.60 -11.32
C ASN A 134 -21.72 16.03 -10.32
N PHE A 135 -20.44 16.22 -10.61
CA PHE A 135 -19.33 15.90 -9.73
C PHE A 135 -18.82 17.18 -9.02
N PRO A 136 -18.02 17.05 -7.96
CA PRO A 136 -17.48 18.23 -7.26
C PRO A 136 -16.63 19.16 -8.15
N ASP A 137 -16.08 18.64 -9.25
CA ASP A 137 -15.21 19.32 -10.22
C ASP A 137 -15.92 19.76 -11.51
N GLY A 138 -17.24 19.50 -11.62
CA GLY A 138 -18.04 19.96 -12.77
C GLY A 138 -19.14 19.01 -13.19
N ALA A 139 -19.82 19.36 -14.28
CA ALA A 139 -20.86 18.52 -14.89
C ALA A 139 -20.26 17.56 -15.92
N TYR A 140 -20.77 16.34 -15.97
CA TYR A 140 -20.30 15.24 -16.81
C TYR A 140 -21.42 14.65 -17.65
N ALA A 141 -21.14 14.37 -18.92
CA ALA A 141 -21.97 13.47 -19.73
C ALA A 141 -21.66 12.03 -19.37
N VAL A 142 -22.68 11.30 -18.97
CA VAL A 142 -22.59 9.88 -18.58
C VAL A 142 -23.07 9.01 -19.73
N LEU A 143 -22.14 8.34 -20.42
CA LEU A 143 -22.46 7.39 -21.48
C LEU A 143 -22.45 5.98 -20.90
N ARG A 144 -23.63 5.37 -20.79
CA ARG A 144 -23.73 3.94 -20.52
C ARG A 144 -23.72 3.15 -21.81
N PHE A 145 -22.97 2.07 -21.85
CA PHE A 145 -22.84 1.26 -23.06
C PHE A 145 -22.76 -0.23 -22.76
N ALA A 146 -23.07 -1.03 -23.77
CA ALA A 146 -22.92 -2.48 -23.75
C ALA A 146 -22.01 -2.93 -24.88
N VAL A 147 -21.19 -3.94 -24.61
CA VAL A 147 -20.28 -4.56 -25.59
C VAL A 147 -20.88 -5.91 -26.02
N ASP A 148 -21.04 -6.11 -27.32
CA ASP A 148 -21.53 -7.35 -27.86
C ASP A 148 -20.52 -8.49 -27.72
N ARG A 149 -20.93 -9.59 -27.09
CA ARG A 149 -20.10 -10.78 -26.97
C ARG A 149 -20.91 -12.08 -26.88
N PRO A 150 -20.38 -13.20 -27.44
CA PRO A 150 -21.05 -14.49 -27.38
C PRO A 150 -20.71 -15.35 -26.14
N ALA A 151 -19.63 -15.10 -25.41
CA ALA A 151 -19.13 -15.95 -24.32
C ALA A 151 -18.33 -15.16 -23.25
N PRO A 152 -18.09 -15.72 -22.04
CA PRO A 152 -17.21 -15.11 -21.04
C PRO A 152 -15.82 -14.83 -21.60
N PRO A 153 -15.24 -13.62 -21.42
CA PRO A 153 -13.96 -13.27 -22.01
C PRO A 153 -12.81 -13.98 -21.28
N THR A 154 -11.83 -14.45 -22.05
CA THR A 154 -10.54 -14.90 -21.52
C THR A 154 -9.53 -13.76 -21.46
N SER A 155 -9.72 -12.73 -22.29
CA SER A 155 -8.93 -11.50 -22.26
C SER A 155 -9.79 -10.30 -22.60
N LEU A 156 -9.48 -9.16 -22.00
CA LEU A 156 -10.05 -7.85 -22.33
C LEU A 156 -8.91 -6.86 -22.50
N GLU A 157 -8.91 -6.17 -23.63
CA GLU A 157 -8.01 -5.04 -23.88
C GLU A 157 -8.86 -3.80 -24.11
N VAL A 158 -8.55 -2.72 -23.39
CA VAL A 158 -9.24 -1.44 -23.50
C VAL A 158 -8.23 -0.39 -23.89
N THR A 159 -8.40 0.23 -25.05
CA THR A 159 -7.58 1.34 -25.53
C THR A 159 -8.38 2.62 -25.46
N TYR A 160 -7.84 3.60 -24.77
CA TYR A 160 -8.43 4.90 -24.51
C TYR A 160 -7.53 5.99 -25.07
N SER A 161 -8.07 6.88 -25.92
CA SER A 161 -7.31 7.96 -26.55
C SER A 161 -8.03 9.32 -26.54
N ALA A 162 -9.09 9.48 -25.73
CA ALA A 162 -9.83 10.73 -25.69
C ALA A 162 -8.97 11.87 -25.12
N PHE A 163 -9.10 13.03 -25.74
CA PHE A 163 -8.52 14.30 -25.34
C PHE A 163 -6.98 14.39 -25.34
N PHE A 164 -6.22 13.32 -25.60
CA PHE A 164 -4.75 13.37 -25.60
C PHE A 164 -4.17 14.24 -26.72
N ASP A 165 -4.95 14.57 -27.73
CA ASP A 165 -4.61 15.46 -28.82
C ASP A 165 -4.75 16.96 -28.45
N ILE A 166 -5.65 17.29 -27.54
CA ILE A 166 -5.92 18.65 -27.08
C ILE A 166 -5.33 18.95 -25.68
N ASP A 167 -5.29 17.95 -24.79
CA ASP A 167 -4.69 18.06 -23.45
C ASP A 167 -3.76 16.88 -23.17
N ALA A 168 -2.45 17.12 -23.24
CA ALA A 168 -1.43 16.11 -22.92
C ALA A 168 -1.44 15.66 -21.44
N LEU A 169 -2.05 16.47 -20.55
CA LEU A 169 -2.17 16.17 -19.13
C LEU A 169 -3.48 15.44 -18.79
N HIS A 170 -4.38 15.27 -19.77
CA HIS A 170 -5.62 14.52 -19.57
C HIS A 170 -5.36 13.13 -18.99
N ARG A 171 -6.23 12.69 -18.07
CA ARG A 171 -6.17 11.37 -17.44
C ARG A 171 -7.54 10.68 -17.50
N GLY A 172 -7.58 9.49 -18.12
CA GLY A 172 -8.73 8.60 -18.06
C GLY A 172 -8.57 7.68 -16.84
N LEU A 173 -9.43 7.84 -15.84
CA LEU A 173 -9.44 6.99 -14.66
C LEU A 173 -10.27 5.75 -14.95
N PHE A 174 -9.64 4.59 -15.03
CA PHE A 174 -10.26 3.33 -15.42
C PHE A 174 -10.51 2.43 -14.22
N ARG A 175 -11.69 1.82 -14.20
CA ARG A 175 -12.10 0.82 -13.22
C ARG A 175 -12.73 -0.37 -13.93
N LEU A 176 -12.20 -1.55 -13.67
CA LEU A 176 -12.78 -2.82 -14.15
C LEU A 176 -13.37 -3.58 -12.97
N ARG A 177 -14.65 -3.95 -13.06
CA ARG A 177 -15.35 -4.77 -12.08
C ARG A 177 -15.73 -6.12 -12.69
N GLY A 178 -15.77 -7.16 -11.86
CA GLY A 178 -16.11 -8.53 -12.30
C GLY A 178 -14.87 -9.41 -12.42
N VAL A 179 -15.08 -10.68 -12.80
CA VAL A 179 -14.01 -11.71 -12.91
C VAL A 179 -13.25 -11.92 -11.58
N GLY A 180 -13.96 -11.73 -10.45
CA GLY A 180 -13.43 -11.98 -9.11
C GLY A 180 -12.45 -10.91 -8.58
N ARG A 181 -12.31 -9.79 -9.27
CA ARG A 181 -11.37 -8.71 -8.88
C ARG A 181 -11.82 -7.35 -9.42
N GLU A 182 -11.69 -6.32 -8.61
CA GLU A 182 -11.72 -4.94 -9.08
C GLU A 182 -10.29 -4.53 -9.45
N GLN A 183 -10.10 -3.97 -10.65
CA GLN A 183 -8.81 -3.45 -11.11
C GLN A 183 -8.97 -1.99 -11.52
N THR A 184 -7.96 -1.19 -11.23
CA THR A 184 -7.91 0.21 -11.62
C THR A 184 -6.66 0.49 -12.45
N ALA A 185 -6.78 1.43 -13.38
CA ALA A 185 -5.66 1.93 -14.15
C ALA A 185 -5.86 3.42 -14.45
N VAL A 186 -4.80 4.08 -14.83
CA VAL A 186 -4.85 5.47 -15.31
C VAL A 186 -4.36 5.48 -16.75
N PHE A 187 -5.24 5.85 -17.67
CA PHE A 187 -4.87 6.11 -19.05
C PHE A 187 -4.19 7.47 -19.18
N SER A 188 -3.13 7.49 -19.93
CA SER A 188 -2.38 8.69 -20.30
C SER A 188 -1.91 8.55 -21.75
N ARG A 189 -1.42 9.64 -22.33
CA ARG A 189 -0.85 9.61 -23.68
C ARG A 189 0.22 8.52 -23.85
N ASP A 190 1.05 8.28 -22.81
CA ASP A 190 2.13 7.29 -22.85
C ASP A 190 1.66 5.87 -22.52
N LYS A 191 0.48 5.73 -21.87
CA LYS A 191 -0.12 4.46 -21.47
C LYS A 191 -1.62 4.44 -21.82
N PRO A 192 -1.97 4.37 -23.11
CA PRO A 192 -3.36 4.45 -23.54
C PRO A 192 -4.12 3.12 -23.41
N THR A 193 -3.43 2.00 -23.13
CA THR A 193 -4.02 0.66 -23.20
C THR A 193 -3.93 -0.06 -21.86
N PHE A 194 -5.03 -0.67 -21.45
CA PHE A 194 -5.14 -1.61 -20.35
C PHE A 194 -5.40 -3.01 -20.89
N VAL A 195 -4.70 -4.02 -20.39
CA VAL A 195 -4.87 -5.41 -20.81
C VAL A 195 -5.16 -6.30 -19.61
N LEU A 196 -6.39 -6.84 -19.57
CA LEU A 196 -6.75 -7.93 -18.68
C LEU A 196 -6.48 -9.26 -19.40
N LYS A 197 -5.45 -9.99 -18.96
CA LYS A 197 -5.23 -11.38 -19.41
C LYS A 197 -5.79 -12.34 -18.36
N SER A 198 -6.61 -13.29 -18.79
CA SER A 198 -6.93 -14.45 -17.95
C SER A 198 -5.63 -15.19 -17.66
N ARG A 199 -5.23 -15.18 -16.40
CA ARG A 199 -3.99 -15.86 -15.98
C ARG A 199 -4.30 -17.35 -15.81
N THR A 200 -3.46 -18.20 -16.40
CA THR A 200 -3.50 -19.63 -16.09
C THR A 200 -3.22 -19.81 -14.59
N ARG A 201 -3.72 -20.90 -13.99
CA ARG A 201 -3.43 -21.23 -12.57
C ARG A 201 -1.94 -21.24 -12.28
N TRP A 202 -1.13 -21.69 -13.26
CA TRP A 202 0.33 -21.70 -13.17
C TRP A 202 0.91 -20.27 -13.18
N GLY A 203 0.42 -19.40 -14.04
CA GLY A 203 0.84 -17.99 -14.05
C GLY A 203 0.50 -17.25 -12.76
N GLN A 204 -0.68 -17.52 -12.17
CA GLN A 204 -1.08 -17.01 -10.86
C GLN A 204 -0.15 -17.52 -9.75
N PHE A 205 0.12 -18.82 -9.76
CA PHE A 205 1.04 -19.43 -8.79
C PHE A 205 2.43 -18.77 -8.83
N LEU A 206 3.02 -18.61 -10.02
CA LEU A 206 4.34 -17.98 -10.19
C LEU A 206 4.35 -16.52 -9.73
N GLU A 207 3.27 -15.78 -10.02
CA GLU A 207 3.15 -14.39 -9.56
C GLU A 207 3.13 -14.31 -8.03
N PHE A 208 2.26 -15.08 -7.37
CA PHE A 208 2.19 -15.07 -5.91
C PHE A 208 3.46 -15.65 -5.27
N ASN A 209 4.13 -16.60 -5.93
CA ASN A 209 5.44 -17.08 -5.50
C ASN A 209 6.49 -15.94 -5.51
N ARG A 210 6.54 -15.16 -6.58
CA ARG A 210 7.40 -13.98 -6.66
C ARG A 210 7.04 -12.95 -5.59
N GLU A 211 5.77 -12.69 -5.36
CA GLU A 211 5.31 -11.78 -4.30
C GLU A 211 5.73 -12.27 -2.90
N GLY A 212 5.68 -13.57 -2.64
CA GLY A 212 6.17 -14.16 -1.39
C GLY A 212 7.68 -13.99 -1.20
N ILE A 213 8.49 -14.18 -2.24
CA ILE A 213 9.93 -13.91 -2.20
C ILE A 213 10.19 -12.43 -1.90
N TRP A 214 9.50 -11.56 -2.62
CA TRP A 214 9.65 -10.11 -2.47
C TRP A 214 9.20 -9.62 -1.10
N HIS A 215 8.14 -10.20 -0.56
CA HIS A 215 7.64 -9.91 0.78
C HIS A 215 8.72 -10.10 1.85
N ILE A 216 9.48 -11.20 1.79
CA ILE A 216 10.61 -11.45 2.71
C ILE A 216 11.74 -10.45 2.48
N TRP A 217 12.09 -10.14 1.23
CA TRP A 217 13.25 -9.30 0.91
C TRP A 217 12.98 -7.81 1.10
N SER A 218 11.73 -7.35 0.98
CA SER A 218 11.34 -5.96 1.24
C SER A 218 10.90 -5.71 2.68
N GLY A 219 10.52 -6.77 3.42
CA GLY A 219 10.12 -6.68 4.82
C GLY A 219 11.34 -6.65 5.76
N PHE A 220 11.76 -5.46 6.19
CA PHE A 220 12.88 -5.32 7.12
C PHE A 220 12.67 -6.09 8.43
N ASP A 221 11.44 -6.19 8.94
CA ASP A 221 11.05 -6.97 10.10
C ASP A 221 11.34 -8.46 9.88
N HIS A 222 11.01 -9.03 8.72
CA HIS A 222 11.32 -10.42 8.35
C HIS A 222 12.83 -10.66 8.25
N ILE A 223 13.57 -9.75 7.60
CA ILE A 223 15.02 -9.85 7.48
C ILE A 223 15.69 -9.81 8.85
N LEU A 224 15.36 -8.83 9.70
CA LEU A 224 15.95 -8.69 11.02
C LEU A 224 15.54 -9.83 11.95
N PHE A 225 14.30 -10.30 11.86
CA PHE A 225 13.85 -11.47 12.59
C PHE A 225 14.64 -12.74 12.18
N LEU A 226 14.76 -12.99 10.87
CA LEU A 226 15.52 -14.11 10.35
C LEU A 226 16.99 -14.04 10.76
N LEU A 227 17.62 -12.86 10.65
CA LEU A 227 18.99 -12.65 11.11
C LEU A 227 19.14 -12.90 12.60
N ALA A 228 18.19 -12.46 13.44
CA ALA A 228 18.21 -12.73 14.87
C ALA A 228 18.19 -14.23 15.18
N LEU A 229 17.46 -15.03 14.37
CA LEU A 229 17.43 -16.51 14.51
C LEU A 229 18.67 -17.19 13.89
N LEU A 230 19.28 -16.62 12.85
CA LEU A 230 20.44 -17.18 12.17
C LEU A 230 21.75 -16.89 12.89
N LEU A 231 21.87 -15.75 13.58
CA LEU A 231 23.08 -15.39 14.32
C LEU A 231 23.55 -16.48 15.30
N PRO A 232 22.69 -17.12 16.13
CA PRO A 232 23.11 -18.20 17.02
C PRO A 232 23.25 -19.55 16.32
N ALA A 233 22.91 -19.69 15.03
CA ALA A 233 22.81 -21.00 14.35
C ALA A 233 24.15 -21.77 14.28
N VAL A 234 25.28 -21.06 14.28
CA VAL A 234 26.65 -21.64 14.27
C VAL A 234 27.29 -21.69 15.65
N LEU A 235 26.49 -21.36 16.69
CA LEU A 235 26.91 -21.39 18.08
C LEU A 235 26.02 -22.38 18.85
N ARG A 236 26.62 -23.09 19.81
CA ARG A 236 25.94 -23.99 20.71
C ARG A 236 25.94 -23.40 22.12
N ARG A 237 24.83 -23.55 22.79
CA ARG A 237 24.71 -23.10 24.18
C ARG A 237 25.28 -24.16 25.13
N GLU A 238 26.15 -23.74 26.04
CA GLU A 238 26.74 -24.55 27.08
C GLU A 238 26.64 -23.84 28.44
N ALA A 239 26.87 -24.56 29.54
CA ALA A 239 26.70 -24.04 30.91
C ALA A 239 27.52 -22.76 31.23
N GLY A 240 28.55 -22.46 30.44
CA GLY A 240 29.42 -21.27 30.59
C GLY A 240 29.25 -20.17 29.55
N GLY A 241 28.31 -20.35 28.59
CA GLY A 241 28.14 -19.37 27.50
C GLY A 241 27.86 -20.02 26.13
N TRP A 242 28.36 -19.36 25.08
CA TRP A 242 28.22 -19.84 23.70
C TRP A 242 29.52 -20.50 23.25
N SER A 243 29.47 -21.75 22.78
CA SER A 243 30.55 -22.49 22.15
C SER A 243 30.30 -22.62 20.65
N VAL A 244 31.34 -22.90 19.89
CA VAL A 244 31.30 -23.00 18.43
C VAL A 244 30.79 -24.39 18.02
N VAL A 245 29.92 -24.47 17.01
CA VAL A 245 29.46 -25.74 16.44
C VAL A 245 30.56 -26.33 15.54
N ASP A 246 30.88 -27.61 15.74
CA ASP A 246 31.99 -28.27 15.02
C ASP A 246 31.64 -28.58 13.55
N HIS A 247 30.40 -28.98 13.28
CA HIS A 247 30.00 -29.48 11.97
C HIS A 247 28.89 -28.63 11.33
N PHE A 248 29.02 -28.37 10.03
CA PHE A 248 28.06 -27.57 9.25
C PHE A 248 26.66 -28.22 9.16
N ARG A 249 26.62 -29.56 8.96
CA ARG A 249 25.36 -30.27 8.72
C ARG A 249 24.35 -30.16 9.86
N PRO A 250 24.69 -30.30 11.15
CA PRO A 250 23.76 -30.07 12.26
C PRO A 250 23.24 -28.62 12.30
N ALA A 251 24.08 -27.61 12.04
CA ALA A 251 23.68 -26.22 11.98
C ALA A 251 22.67 -26.00 10.86
N LEU A 252 22.92 -26.51 9.66
CA LEU A 252 22.00 -26.42 8.52
C LEU A 252 20.66 -27.08 8.83
N ILE A 253 20.64 -28.30 9.37
CA ILE A 253 19.39 -29.01 9.72
C ILE A 253 18.60 -28.21 10.76
N ASN A 254 19.26 -27.64 11.75
CA ASN A 254 18.59 -26.82 12.76
C ASN A 254 17.97 -25.55 12.15
N VAL A 255 18.68 -24.87 11.26
CA VAL A 255 18.17 -23.69 10.55
C VAL A 255 16.98 -24.05 9.67
N LEU A 256 17.07 -25.14 8.90
CA LEU A 256 15.95 -25.60 8.08
C LEU A 256 14.69 -25.87 8.92
N LYS A 257 14.85 -26.53 10.07
CA LYS A 257 13.72 -26.74 11.02
C LYS A 257 13.08 -25.43 11.48
N ILE A 258 13.92 -24.41 11.77
CA ILE A 258 13.46 -23.08 12.21
C ILE A 258 12.67 -22.40 11.09
N VAL A 259 13.23 -22.35 9.88
CA VAL A 259 12.62 -21.70 8.72
C VAL A 259 11.29 -22.37 8.36
N THR A 260 11.28 -23.68 8.18
CA THR A 260 10.06 -24.42 7.83
C THR A 260 8.99 -24.35 8.93
N ALA A 261 9.37 -24.39 10.21
CA ALA A 261 8.42 -24.23 11.31
C ALA A 261 7.77 -22.81 11.28
N PHE A 262 8.56 -21.79 11.01
CA PHE A 262 8.04 -20.41 10.85
C PHE A 262 7.09 -20.32 9.66
N THR A 263 7.49 -20.81 8.46
CA THR A 263 6.65 -20.75 7.26
C THR A 263 5.35 -21.53 7.42
N LEU A 264 5.40 -22.70 8.07
CA LEU A 264 4.18 -23.48 8.35
C LEU A 264 3.21 -22.72 9.25
N ALA A 265 3.70 -22.14 10.33
CA ALA A 265 2.89 -21.36 11.25
C ALA A 265 2.32 -20.09 10.59
N HIS A 266 3.16 -19.38 9.83
CA HIS A 266 2.77 -18.23 9.02
C HIS A 266 1.65 -18.59 8.04
N SER A 267 1.79 -19.72 7.32
CA SER A 267 0.80 -20.20 6.35
C SER A 267 -0.55 -20.49 7.00
N ILE A 268 -0.57 -21.08 8.21
CA ILE A 268 -1.79 -21.36 8.96
C ILE A 268 -2.52 -20.06 9.28
N THR A 269 -1.85 -19.09 9.89
CA THR A 269 -2.51 -17.85 10.33
C THR A 269 -2.86 -16.94 9.17
N LEU A 270 -2.02 -16.86 8.14
CA LEU A 270 -2.35 -16.15 6.89
C LEU A 270 -3.62 -16.72 6.25
N THR A 271 -3.75 -18.05 6.20
CA THR A 271 -4.94 -18.70 5.65
C THR A 271 -6.18 -18.42 6.50
N LEU A 272 -6.09 -18.55 7.83
CA LEU A 272 -7.22 -18.27 8.73
C LEU A 272 -7.67 -16.81 8.65
N ALA A 273 -6.72 -15.88 8.55
CA ALA A 273 -7.02 -14.45 8.45
C ALA A 273 -7.63 -14.09 7.09
N THR A 274 -7.10 -14.60 5.97
CA THR A 274 -7.65 -14.33 4.62
C THR A 274 -9.02 -14.97 4.41
N LEU A 275 -9.32 -16.08 5.07
CA LEU A 275 -10.66 -16.68 5.09
C LEU A 275 -11.64 -15.94 6.02
N GLY A 276 -11.16 -14.93 6.75
CA GLY A 276 -11.99 -14.16 7.67
C GLY A 276 -12.36 -14.87 8.96
N VAL A 277 -11.75 -16.04 9.24
CA VAL A 277 -12.00 -16.84 10.47
C VAL A 277 -11.49 -16.11 11.71
N VAL A 278 -10.34 -15.44 11.59
CA VAL A 278 -9.73 -14.64 12.67
C VAL A 278 -9.39 -13.26 12.12
N ARG A 279 -9.82 -12.23 12.81
CA ARG A 279 -9.52 -10.83 12.49
C ARG A 279 -8.89 -10.16 13.70
N LEU A 280 -7.71 -9.60 13.53
CA LEU A 280 -6.99 -8.87 14.56
C LEU A 280 -6.76 -7.43 14.11
N PRO A 281 -6.79 -6.44 15.01
CA PRO A 281 -6.43 -5.07 14.68
C PRO A 281 -4.98 -4.99 14.18
N SER A 282 -4.73 -4.30 13.05
CA SER A 282 -3.38 -4.20 12.43
C SER A 282 -2.33 -3.70 13.42
N ARG A 283 -2.67 -2.71 14.24
CA ARG A 283 -1.78 -2.16 15.26
C ARG A 283 -1.32 -3.20 16.28
N LEU A 284 -2.21 -4.07 16.73
CA LEU A 284 -1.86 -5.17 17.65
C LEU A 284 -0.91 -6.15 16.96
N VAL A 285 -1.21 -6.54 15.74
CA VAL A 285 -0.40 -7.47 14.95
C VAL A 285 1.00 -6.91 14.73
N GLU A 286 1.11 -5.70 14.22
CA GLU A 286 2.39 -5.05 13.93
C GLU A 286 3.23 -4.82 15.18
N SER A 287 2.61 -4.41 16.28
CA SER A 287 3.31 -4.26 17.58
C SER A 287 3.82 -5.62 18.09
N THR A 288 3.04 -6.70 17.93
CA THR A 288 3.45 -8.03 18.35
C THR A 288 4.55 -8.61 17.45
N ILE A 289 4.52 -8.31 16.13
CA ILE A 289 5.62 -8.63 15.20
C ILE A 289 6.91 -7.93 15.65
N ALA A 290 6.89 -6.63 15.90
CA ALA A 290 8.05 -5.90 16.36
C ALA A 290 8.56 -6.43 17.71
N ALA A 291 7.67 -6.72 18.66
CA ALA A 291 8.02 -7.34 19.94
C ALA A 291 8.70 -8.70 19.77
N SER A 292 8.27 -9.52 18.81
CA SER A 292 8.88 -10.83 18.53
C SER A 292 10.34 -10.71 18.07
N VAL A 293 10.65 -9.70 17.26
CA VAL A 293 12.03 -9.40 16.81
C VAL A 293 12.89 -8.96 18.00
N VAL A 294 12.36 -8.08 18.87
CA VAL A 294 13.06 -7.66 20.11
C VAL A 294 13.38 -8.87 20.97
N VAL A 295 12.38 -9.76 21.23
CA VAL A 295 12.56 -10.94 22.07
C VAL A 295 13.56 -11.91 21.45
N ALA A 296 13.52 -12.15 20.14
CA ALA A 296 14.50 -13.00 19.43
C ALA A 296 15.92 -12.46 19.57
N ALA A 297 16.12 -11.16 19.39
CA ALA A 297 17.42 -10.54 19.50
C ALA A 297 17.96 -10.50 20.95
N LEU A 298 17.10 -10.22 21.93
CA LEU A 298 17.45 -10.26 23.35
C LEU A 298 17.79 -11.70 23.82
N ASN A 299 17.12 -12.71 23.28
CA ASN A 299 17.40 -14.11 23.55
C ASN A 299 18.82 -14.53 23.16
N ASN A 300 19.41 -13.87 22.15
CA ASN A 300 20.82 -14.06 21.78
C ASN A 300 21.79 -13.50 22.84
N MET A 301 21.39 -12.43 23.50
CA MET A 301 22.22 -11.76 24.52
C MET A 301 22.05 -12.41 25.90
N ARG A 302 20.81 -12.67 26.28
CA ARG A 302 20.41 -13.35 27.50
C ARG A 302 19.39 -14.42 27.16
N PRO A 303 19.78 -15.67 27.20
CA PRO A 303 18.91 -16.75 26.80
C PRO A 303 17.73 -16.91 27.78
N ILE A 304 16.58 -16.41 27.35
CA ILE A 304 15.32 -16.39 28.10
C ILE A 304 14.41 -17.55 27.64
N LEU A 305 14.46 -17.85 26.32
CA LEU A 305 13.59 -18.85 25.70
C LEU A 305 14.25 -20.23 25.65
N ALA A 306 13.40 -21.24 25.52
CA ALA A 306 13.79 -22.65 25.50
C ALA A 306 14.82 -22.96 24.38
N GLU A 307 15.61 -24.01 24.57
CA GLU A 307 16.65 -24.48 23.64
C GLU A 307 16.12 -24.92 22.26
N ARG A 308 14.80 -25.13 22.13
CA ARG A 308 14.17 -25.57 20.89
C ARG A 308 13.77 -24.38 20.01
N GLY A 309 14.73 -23.79 19.31
CA GLY A 309 14.54 -22.61 18.47
C GLY A 309 13.38 -22.73 17.45
N TRP A 310 13.10 -23.94 16.95
CA TRP A 310 11.99 -24.16 16.02
C TRP A 310 10.60 -23.93 16.65
N ILE A 311 10.42 -24.18 17.97
CA ILE A 311 9.16 -23.89 18.67
C ILE A 311 8.97 -22.36 18.75
N VAL A 312 10.04 -21.65 19.07
CA VAL A 312 10.02 -20.18 19.14
C VAL A 312 9.68 -19.60 17.76
N ALA A 313 10.33 -20.11 16.70
CA ALA A 313 10.05 -19.69 15.33
C ALA A 313 8.60 -20.01 14.92
N PHE A 314 8.04 -21.15 15.32
CA PHE A 314 6.65 -21.50 15.08
C PHE A 314 5.69 -20.52 15.77
N CYS A 315 5.89 -20.24 17.08
CA CYS A 315 5.05 -19.28 17.80
C CYS A 315 5.09 -17.87 17.17
N PHE A 316 6.26 -17.43 16.76
CA PHE A 316 6.39 -16.12 16.11
C PHE A 316 5.82 -16.14 14.68
N GLY A 317 5.97 -17.22 13.94
CA GLY A 317 5.34 -17.41 12.63
C GLY A 317 3.82 -17.26 12.67
N LEU A 318 3.16 -17.75 13.74
CA LEU A 318 1.72 -17.56 13.94
C LEU A 318 1.33 -16.08 14.01
N VAL A 319 2.16 -15.25 14.60
CA VAL A 319 1.89 -13.80 14.67
C VAL A 319 2.14 -13.12 13.32
N HIS A 320 3.26 -13.44 12.68
CA HIS A 320 3.67 -12.82 11.42
C HIS A 320 2.70 -13.08 10.27
N GLY A 321 2.02 -14.25 10.25
CA GLY A 321 1.04 -14.57 9.21
C GLY A 321 -0.19 -13.65 9.18
N PHE A 322 -0.52 -12.99 10.28
CA PHE A 322 -1.58 -11.97 10.28
C PHE A 322 -1.15 -10.66 9.59
N GLY A 323 0.14 -10.36 9.53
CA GLY A 323 0.65 -9.07 9.04
C GLY A 323 0.36 -8.80 7.56
N PHE A 324 0.28 -9.85 6.73
CA PHE A 324 0.04 -9.71 5.29
C PHE A 324 -1.40 -10.03 4.86
N ALA A 325 -2.25 -10.47 5.79
CA ALA A 325 -3.60 -10.93 5.46
C ALA A 325 -4.46 -9.86 4.79
N ASN A 326 -4.40 -8.62 5.26
CA ASN A 326 -5.17 -7.50 4.68
C ASN A 326 -4.82 -7.28 3.20
N GLY A 327 -3.55 -7.33 2.83
CA GLY A 327 -3.12 -7.19 1.44
C GLY A 327 -3.71 -8.25 0.50
N LEU A 328 -3.92 -9.49 1.00
CA LEU A 328 -4.57 -10.55 0.22
C LEU A 328 -6.10 -10.44 0.21
N ILE A 329 -6.71 -9.98 1.30
CA ILE A 329 -8.16 -9.75 1.40
C ILE A 329 -8.58 -8.64 0.45
N ASP A 330 -7.84 -7.53 0.39
CA ASP A 330 -8.11 -6.37 -0.47
C ASP A 330 -8.07 -6.73 -1.96
N LEU A 331 -7.43 -7.85 -2.32
CA LEU A 331 -7.43 -8.35 -3.68
C LEU A 331 -8.78 -8.99 -4.09
N GLY A 332 -9.71 -9.26 -3.20
CA GLY A 332 -11.04 -9.80 -3.50
C GLY A 332 -11.02 -11.11 -4.30
N LEU A 333 -10.05 -12.00 -4.05
CA LEU A 333 -9.83 -13.22 -4.85
C LEU A 333 -10.96 -14.23 -4.67
N ALA A 334 -11.41 -14.85 -5.77
CA ALA A 334 -12.31 -16.01 -5.72
C ALA A 334 -11.63 -17.18 -4.97
N ARG A 335 -12.41 -18.02 -4.27
CA ARG A 335 -11.88 -19.11 -3.42
C ARG A 335 -10.85 -20.01 -4.10
N GLN A 336 -11.06 -20.34 -5.38
CA GLN A 336 -10.13 -21.19 -6.15
C GLN A 336 -8.79 -20.46 -6.42
N THR A 337 -8.84 -19.18 -6.76
CA THR A 337 -7.68 -18.32 -6.96
C THR A 337 -6.94 -18.07 -5.65
N LEU A 338 -7.68 -17.89 -4.55
CA LEU A 338 -7.12 -17.71 -3.21
C LEU A 338 -6.27 -18.91 -2.77
N ALA A 339 -6.73 -20.15 -3.02
CA ALA A 339 -5.94 -21.35 -2.70
C ALA A 339 -4.60 -21.38 -3.45
N VAL A 340 -4.60 -21.09 -4.76
CA VAL A 340 -3.39 -21.00 -5.59
C VAL A 340 -2.48 -19.86 -5.10
N ALA A 341 -3.07 -18.71 -4.76
CA ALA A 341 -2.34 -17.56 -4.23
C ALA A 341 -1.63 -17.88 -2.92
N LEU A 342 -2.35 -18.50 -1.96
CA LEU A 342 -1.79 -18.86 -0.65
C LEU A 342 -0.65 -19.88 -0.78
N VAL A 343 -0.80 -20.92 -1.59
CA VAL A 343 0.25 -21.92 -1.82
C VAL A 343 1.46 -21.26 -2.51
N GLY A 344 1.24 -20.50 -3.57
CA GLY A 344 2.31 -19.80 -4.29
C GLY A 344 3.07 -18.84 -3.39
N PHE A 345 2.34 -18.00 -2.64
CA PHE A 345 2.92 -17.01 -1.73
C PHE A 345 3.76 -17.66 -0.62
N ASN A 346 3.21 -18.65 0.09
CA ASN A 346 3.94 -19.30 1.18
C ASN A 346 5.17 -20.08 0.70
N LEU A 347 5.11 -20.70 -0.49
CA LEU A 347 6.30 -21.29 -1.09
C LEU A 347 7.33 -20.22 -1.45
N GLY A 348 6.90 -19.06 -1.94
CA GLY A 348 7.76 -17.90 -2.20
C GLY A 348 8.44 -17.39 -0.93
N VAL A 349 7.70 -17.30 0.18
CA VAL A 349 8.24 -16.95 1.50
C VAL A 349 9.36 -17.91 1.90
N GLU A 350 9.14 -19.22 1.78
CA GLU A 350 10.16 -20.22 2.13
C GLU A 350 11.38 -20.13 1.22
N ILE A 351 11.19 -19.98 -0.09
CA ILE A 351 12.29 -19.76 -1.05
C ILE A 351 13.09 -18.49 -0.71
N GLY A 352 12.39 -17.39 -0.42
CA GLY A 352 13.01 -16.12 -0.03
C GLY A 352 13.87 -16.23 1.23
N GLN A 353 13.39 -16.94 2.24
CA GLN A 353 14.14 -17.23 3.46
C GLN A 353 15.34 -18.16 3.21
N LEU A 354 15.15 -19.23 2.44
CA LEU A 354 16.23 -20.16 2.09
C LEU A 354 17.35 -19.49 1.28
N ALA A 355 17.03 -18.52 0.43
CA ALA A 355 18.04 -17.75 -0.28
C ALA A 355 18.92 -16.95 0.70
N ILE A 356 18.33 -16.30 1.71
CA ILE A 356 19.07 -15.60 2.78
C ILE A 356 19.91 -16.59 3.59
N VAL A 357 19.35 -17.73 3.97
CA VAL A 357 20.05 -18.79 4.71
C VAL A 357 21.27 -19.29 3.92
N THR A 358 21.10 -19.53 2.62
CA THR A 358 22.17 -20.06 1.74
C THR A 358 23.34 -19.06 1.63
N ALA A 359 23.05 -17.77 1.66
CA ALA A 359 24.10 -16.74 1.66
C ALA A 359 24.75 -16.57 3.06
N PHE A 360 23.93 -16.51 4.11
CA PHE A 360 24.40 -16.15 5.45
C PHE A 360 25.07 -17.31 6.20
N LEU A 361 24.50 -18.53 6.14
CA LEU A 361 24.95 -19.65 6.98
C LEU A 361 26.37 -20.13 6.65
N PRO A 362 26.79 -20.30 5.39
CA PRO A 362 28.18 -20.68 5.07
C PRO A 362 29.18 -19.63 5.51
N LEU A 363 28.85 -18.33 5.31
CA LEU A 363 29.70 -17.23 5.74
C LEU A 363 29.87 -17.21 7.27
N SER A 364 28.75 -17.34 7.98
CA SER A 364 28.75 -17.41 9.46
C SER A 364 29.51 -18.61 9.96
N PHE A 365 29.36 -19.77 9.30
CA PHE A 365 30.08 -20.99 9.67
C PHE A 365 31.59 -20.84 9.44
N GLY A 366 32.03 -20.23 8.34
CA GLY A 366 33.45 -19.93 8.10
C GLY A 366 34.07 -19.01 9.14
N LEU A 367 33.28 -18.02 9.60
CA LEU A 367 33.75 -17.00 10.55
C LEU A 367 33.47 -17.34 12.02
N ARG A 368 32.81 -18.47 12.33
CA ARG A 368 32.29 -18.81 13.66
C ARG A 368 33.30 -18.78 14.82
N SER A 369 34.56 -19.14 14.53
CA SER A 369 35.65 -19.16 15.52
C SER A 369 36.33 -17.82 15.69
N SER A 370 36.05 -16.83 14.83
CA SER A 370 36.71 -15.52 14.89
C SER A 370 36.13 -14.66 16.02
N TRP A 371 36.99 -13.83 16.61
CA TRP A 371 36.58 -12.82 17.59
C TRP A 371 35.57 -11.83 17.02
N VAL A 372 35.73 -11.50 15.72
CA VAL A 372 34.79 -10.62 14.98
C VAL A 372 33.39 -11.19 14.97
N TYR A 373 33.21 -12.47 14.66
CA TYR A 373 31.90 -13.08 14.68
C TYR A 373 31.28 -13.14 16.07
N GLN A 374 32.02 -13.63 17.06
CA GLN A 374 31.47 -13.89 18.40
C GLN A 374 31.18 -12.61 19.18
N ARG A 375 31.99 -11.57 19.03
CA ARG A 375 31.79 -10.32 19.76
C ARG A 375 31.09 -9.25 18.91
N LEU A 376 31.59 -8.98 17.70
CA LEU A 376 31.05 -7.91 16.88
C LEU A 376 29.75 -8.33 16.19
N THR A 377 29.76 -9.41 15.40
CA THR A 377 28.59 -9.80 14.61
C THR A 377 27.47 -10.36 15.50
N PHE A 378 27.78 -11.26 16.42
CA PHE A 378 26.76 -11.90 17.25
C PHE A 378 26.22 -10.98 18.35
N ARG A 379 27.07 -10.40 19.21
CA ARG A 379 26.59 -9.58 20.33
C ARG A 379 26.13 -8.20 19.89
N PHE A 380 26.97 -7.45 19.16
CA PHE A 380 26.58 -6.12 18.68
C PHE A 380 25.50 -6.17 17.61
N GLY A 381 25.55 -7.15 16.69
CA GLY A 381 24.48 -7.36 15.70
C GLY A 381 23.14 -7.61 16.39
N SER A 382 23.09 -8.49 17.40
CA SER A 382 21.85 -8.73 18.17
C SER A 382 21.40 -7.49 18.93
N ALA A 383 22.32 -6.69 19.49
CA ALA A 383 21.96 -5.43 20.16
C ALA A 383 21.39 -4.40 19.19
N ILE A 384 21.97 -4.26 18.00
CA ILE A 384 21.46 -3.36 16.94
C ILE A 384 20.06 -3.80 16.49
N ILE A 385 19.87 -5.11 16.25
CA ILE A 385 18.54 -5.65 15.89
C ILE A 385 17.53 -5.35 16.98
N ALA A 386 17.89 -5.57 18.26
CA ALA A 386 16.99 -5.30 19.39
C ALA A 386 16.62 -3.80 19.47
N LEU A 387 17.60 -2.90 19.25
CA LEU A 387 17.36 -1.46 19.27
C LEU A 387 16.42 -1.02 18.12
N LEU A 388 16.72 -1.44 16.90
CA LEU A 388 15.87 -1.13 15.72
C LEU A 388 14.46 -1.66 15.90
N ALA A 389 14.31 -2.90 16.35
CA ALA A 389 12.98 -3.49 16.59
C ALA A 389 12.25 -2.81 17.76
N ALA A 390 12.97 -2.34 18.79
CA ALA A 390 12.37 -1.59 19.89
C ALA A 390 11.86 -0.20 19.44
N THR A 391 12.57 0.50 18.55
CA THR A 391 12.06 1.76 17.96
C THR A 391 10.77 1.50 17.17
N TRP A 392 10.72 0.47 16.34
CA TRP A 392 9.50 0.11 15.62
C TRP A 392 8.36 -0.30 16.55
N LEU A 393 8.65 -1.02 17.63
CA LEU A 393 7.66 -1.36 18.64
C LEU A 393 7.02 -0.10 19.24
N VAL A 394 7.85 0.88 19.61
CA VAL A 394 7.38 2.17 20.16
C VAL A 394 6.54 2.93 19.11
N GLU A 395 7.01 3.03 17.88
CA GLU A 395 6.27 3.66 16.78
C GLU A 395 4.87 3.07 16.61
N ARG A 396 4.76 1.73 16.60
CA ARG A 396 3.50 1.03 16.41
C ARG A 396 2.56 1.11 17.62
N ILE A 397 3.09 1.06 18.84
CA ILE A 397 2.28 1.17 20.06
C ILE A 397 1.69 2.57 20.19
N PHE A 398 2.46 3.61 19.92
CA PHE A 398 2.06 5.01 20.13
C PHE A 398 1.58 5.71 18.86
N ASP A 399 1.54 5.01 17.71
CA ASP A 399 1.16 5.56 16.41
C ASP A 399 2.01 6.79 16.00
N LEU A 400 3.30 6.71 16.31
CA LEU A 400 4.26 7.77 16.01
C LEU A 400 4.79 7.57 14.59
N LYS A 401 4.74 8.61 13.76
CA LYS A 401 5.36 8.61 12.42
C LYS A 401 6.78 9.19 12.52
N TRP A 402 7.76 8.36 12.81
CA TRP A 402 9.16 8.75 12.76
C TRP A 402 9.70 8.55 11.33
N TRP A 403 10.84 9.22 11.03
CA TRP A 403 11.43 9.34 9.68
C TRP A 403 11.98 8.04 9.06
N LEU A 404 11.98 6.93 9.79
CA LEU A 404 12.44 5.61 9.32
C LEU A 404 11.42 4.89 8.41
N ASN A 405 10.22 5.43 8.26
CA ASN A 405 9.11 4.81 7.50
C ASN A 405 8.57 5.74 6.39
N ARG A 406 9.46 6.54 5.77
CA ARG A 406 9.12 7.31 4.56
C ARG A 406 9.45 6.54 3.29
#